data_b89ae6ee7ee9533368d45b07dbdb418c
#
_entry.id   b89ae6ee7ee9533368d45b07dbdb418c
#
_cell.length_a   1.000
_cell.length_b   1.000
_cell.length_c   1.000
_cell.angle_alpha   90.00
_cell.angle_beta   90.00
_cell.angle_gamma   90.00
#
_symmetry.space_group_name_H-M   'P 1'
#
loop_
_entity.id
_entity.type
_entity.pdbx_description
1 polymer ?
#
loop_
_entity_poly.entity_id
_entity_poly.type
_entity_poly.pdbx_seq_one_letter_code
_entity_poly.pdbx_strand_id
1 'polypeptide(L)'
;PVDLDDRVRSQESAFKRAEAALREAEARQAYAQTQARRYEQLFAVRSTSEEIVTTKRQELQIADAALSAAREDIVRARSDREGLVAQRSNLRLIAPVDGVVAVRDADPGTTIVAGQAVVEVIDPKSLWINVRFDQISASGLAAGLPARIVLRSRGGQTLQGRVLRVEPKADAITEETLAKVTFDNKPEPL
;
A
#
# COMPACT_ATOMS: atom_id res chain seq x y z
N PRO A 1 20.31 -1.77 -3.03
CA PRO A 1 19.30 -2.81 -2.81
C PRO A 1 19.82 -4.01 -2.01
N VAL A 2 21.11 -4.39 -2.17
CA VAL A 2 21.71 -5.56 -1.48
C VAL A 2 21.57 -5.45 0.04
N ASP A 3 21.82 -4.29 0.61
CA ASP A 3 21.70 -4.02 2.04
C ASP A 3 20.26 -4.23 2.57
N LEU A 4 19.23 -3.87 1.79
CA LEU A 4 17.83 -4.01 2.23
C LEU A 4 17.39 -5.48 2.25
N ASP A 5 17.84 -6.30 1.31
CA ASP A 5 17.55 -7.73 1.30
C ASP A 5 18.23 -8.45 2.49
N ASP A 6 19.42 -8.03 2.86
CA ASP A 6 20.13 -8.54 4.05
C ASP A 6 19.41 -8.12 5.34
N ARG A 7 18.92 -6.90 5.40
CA ARG A 7 18.13 -6.40 6.53
C ARG A 7 16.80 -7.16 6.66
N VAL A 8 16.11 -7.43 5.55
CA VAL A 8 14.87 -8.25 5.54
C VAL A 8 15.17 -9.66 6.07
N ARG A 9 16.26 -10.31 5.62
CA ARG A 9 16.68 -11.62 6.13
C ARG A 9 17.02 -11.61 7.62
N SER A 10 17.66 -10.55 8.10
CA SER A 10 17.96 -10.37 9.52
C SER A 10 16.68 -10.29 10.36
N GLN A 11 15.70 -9.50 9.92
CA GLN A 11 14.41 -9.39 10.62
C GLN A 11 13.57 -10.67 10.54
N GLU A 12 13.65 -11.41 9.44
CA GLU A 12 13.04 -12.73 9.34
C GLU A 12 13.61 -13.70 10.40
N SER A 13 14.93 -13.63 10.61
CA SER A 13 15.59 -14.43 11.65
C SER A 13 15.21 -13.97 13.06
N ALA A 14 15.03 -12.66 13.27
CA ALA A 14 14.54 -12.10 14.54
C ALA A 14 13.09 -12.55 14.84
N PHE A 15 12.24 -12.50 13.83
CA PHE A 15 10.86 -12.98 13.94
C PHE A 15 10.80 -14.47 14.33
N LYS A 16 11.59 -15.33 13.67
CA LYS A 16 11.67 -16.78 14.02
C LYS A 16 12.17 -17.02 15.45
N ARG A 17 13.10 -16.19 15.95
CA ARG A 17 13.53 -16.25 17.35
C ARG A 17 12.41 -15.87 18.30
N ALA A 18 11.65 -14.82 18.00
CA ALA A 18 10.51 -14.42 18.81
C ALA A 18 9.41 -15.50 18.82
N GLU A 19 9.16 -16.18 17.68
CA GLU A 19 8.25 -17.34 17.64
C GLU A 19 8.73 -18.51 18.54
N ALA A 20 10.03 -18.77 18.56
CA ALA A 20 10.58 -19.82 19.42
C ALA A 20 10.46 -19.43 20.92
N ALA A 21 10.74 -18.18 21.26
CA ALA A 21 10.57 -17.64 22.61
C ALA A 21 9.11 -17.69 23.08
N LEU A 22 8.16 -17.39 22.20
CA LEU A 22 6.74 -17.50 22.49
C LEU A 22 6.35 -18.95 22.83
N ARG A 23 6.76 -19.92 22.00
CA ARG A 23 6.49 -21.36 22.28
C ARG A 23 7.10 -21.82 23.61
N GLU A 24 8.29 -21.35 23.95
CA GLU A 24 8.92 -21.63 25.24
C GLU A 24 8.11 -21.03 26.40
N ALA A 25 7.67 -19.77 26.28
CA ALA A 25 6.86 -19.11 27.30
C ALA A 25 5.50 -19.80 27.48
N GLU A 26 4.85 -20.24 26.42
CA GLU A 26 3.60 -21.01 26.44
C GLU A 26 3.79 -22.36 27.19
N ALA A 27 4.87 -23.08 26.89
CA ALA A 27 5.16 -24.33 27.57
C ALA A 27 5.44 -24.14 29.06
N ARG A 28 6.19 -23.09 29.43
CA ARG A 28 6.45 -22.76 30.85
C ARG A 28 5.16 -22.37 31.59
N GLN A 29 4.33 -21.58 30.98
CA GLN A 29 3.05 -21.15 31.54
C GLN A 29 2.11 -22.36 31.76
N ALA A 30 1.96 -23.23 30.76
CA ALA A 30 1.15 -24.43 30.86
C ALA A 30 1.65 -25.38 31.99
N TYR A 31 2.97 -25.52 32.15
CA TYR A 31 3.57 -26.28 33.26
C TYR A 31 3.24 -25.62 34.60
N ALA A 32 3.50 -24.33 34.77
CA ALA A 32 3.25 -23.60 36.02
C ALA A 32 1.76 -23.68 36.41
N GLN A 33 0.85 -23.53 35.43
CA GLN A 33 -0.59 -23.67 35.64
C GLN A 33 -0.98 -25.05 36.16
N THR A 34 -0.40 -26.08 35.55
CA THR A 34 -0.65 -27.47 35.99
C THR A 34 -0.15 -27.68 37.40
N GLN A 35 1.03 -27.18 37.77
CA GLN A 35 1.57 -27.28 39.12
C GLN A 35 0.71 -26.50 40.13
N ALA A 36 0.32 -25.27 39.83
CA ALA A 36 -0.52 -24.49 40.73
C ALA A 36 -1.85 -25.21 41.02
N ARG A 37 -2.54 -25.72 40.00
CA ARG A 37 -3.78 -26.51 40.18
C ARG A 37 -3.56 -27.79 41.00
N ARG A 38 -2.48 -28.51 40.75
CA ARG A 38 -2.15 -29.72 41.49
C ARG A 38 -1.95 -29.45 43.00
N TYR A 39 -1.17 -28.43 43.33
CA TYR A 39 -0.90 -28.07 44.72
C TYR A 39 -2.13 -27.47 45.43
N GLU A 40 -3.01 -26.77 44.73
CA GLU A 40 -4.31 -26.34 45.26
C GLU A 40 -5.19 -27.52 45.63
N GLN A 41 -5.23 -28.57 44.80
CA GLN A 41 -5.96 -29.80 45.12
C GLN A 41 -5.36 -30.55 46.32
N LEU A 42 -4.01 -30.62 46.42
CA LEU A 42 -3.34 -31.23 47.58
C LEU A 42 -3.61 -30.44 48.87
N PHE A 43 -3.69 -29.13 48.78
CA PHE A 43 -4.03 -28.29 49.92
C PHE A 43 -5.47 -28.50 50.40
N ALA A 44 -6.41 -28.65 49.47
CA ALA A 44 -7.80 -28.93 49.81
C ALA A 44 -7.98 -30.21 50.62
N VAL A 45 -7.10 -31.22 50.42
CA VAL A 45 -7.07 -32.44 51.19
C VAL A 45 -6.05 -32.45 52.32
N ARG A 46 -5.50 -31.28 52.69
CA ARG A 46 -4.51 -31.06 53.77
C ARG A 46 -3.19 -31.81 53.55
N SER A 47 -2.81 -32.12 52.32
CA SER A 47 -1.58 -32.85 51.97
C SER A 47 -0.39 -31.95 51.58
N THR A 48 -0.51 -30.63 51.75
CA THR A 48 0.58 -29.65 51.51
C THR A 48 0.39 -28.40 52.38
N SER A 49 1.41 -27.57 52.49
CA SER A 49 1.34 -26.30 53.21
C SER A 49 0.80 -25.15 52.34
N GLU A 50 0.25 -24.12 53.00
CA GLU A 50 -0.21 -22.88 52.33
C GLU A 50 0.97 -22.15 51.68
N GLU A 51 2.14 -22.19 52.27
CA GLU A 51 3.36 -21.58 51.72
C GLU A 51 3.71 -22.16 50.34
N ILE A 52 3.62 -23.47 50.16
CA ILE A 52 3.90 -24.13 48.89
C ILE A 52 2.85 -23.71 47.83
N VAL A 53 1.58 -23.67 48.21
CA VAL A 53 0.52 -23.20 47.28
C VAL A 53 0.75 -21.76 46.83
N THR A 54 1.11 -20.86 47.77
CA THR A 54 1.44 -19.49 47.49
C THR A 54 2.62 -19.38 46.56
N THR A 55 3.68 -20.15 46.77
CA THR A 55 4.84 -20.21 45.87
C THR A 55 4.43 -20.66 44.47
N LYS A 56 3.61 -21.67 44.32
CA LYS A 56 3.17 -22.15 42.99
C LYS A 56 2.27 -21.17 42.28
N ARG A 57 1.46 -20.38 42.98
CA ARG A 57 0.69 -19.29 42.42
C ARG A 57 1.58 -18.14 41.94
N GLN A 58 2.63 -17.80 42.69
CA GLN A 58 3.60 -16.78 42.28
C GLN A 58 4.39 -17.24 41.03
N GLU A 59 4.82 -18.51 40.96
CA GLU A 59 5.46 -19.07 39.78
C GLU A 59 4.55 -18.98 38.55
N LEU A 60 3.25 -19.22 38.70
CA LEU A 60 2.27 -19.07 37.62
C LEU A 60 2.14 -17.59 37.17
N GLN A 61 2.05 -16.67 38.12
CA GLN A 61 1.99 -15.24 37.79
C GLN A 61 3.22 -14.75 37.02
N ILE A 62 4.42 -15.24 37.39
CA ILE A 62 5.66 -14.95 36.67
C ILE A 62 5.61 -15.52 35.24
N ALA A 63 5.12 -16.77 35.11
CA ALA A 63 5.00 -17.40 33.79
C ALA A 63 3.95 -16.71 32.89
N ASP A 64 2.83 -16.25 33.46
CA ASP A 64 1.81 -15.45 32.75
C ASP A 64 2.38 -14.12 32.25
N ALA A 65 3.16 -13.42 33.09
CA ALA A 65 3.82 -12.18 32.70
C ALA A 65 4.86 -12.40 31.59
N ALA A 66 5.65 -13.49 31.69
CA ALA A 66 6.62 -13.85 30.66
C ALA A 66 5.95 -14.20 29.32
N LEU A 67 4.81 -14.91 29.36
CA LEU A 67 4.02 -15.20 28.17
C LEU A 67 3.47 -13.92 27.54
N SER A 68 2.95 -12.99 28.33
CA SER A 68 2.50 -11.70 27.83
C SER A 68 3.62 -10.92 27.14
N ALA A 69 4.80 -10.85 27.77
CA ALA A 69 5.97 -10.20 27.16
C ALA A 69 6.37 -10.85 25.82
N ALA A 70 6.41 -12.19 25.76
CA ALA A 70 6.74 -12.91 24.53
C ALA A 70 5.72 -12.65 23.39
N ARG A 71 4.43 -12.48 23.73
CA ARG A 71 3.38 -12.10 22.77
C ARG A 71 3.61 -10.69 22.20
N GLU A 72 3.98 -9.75 23.02
CA GLU A 72 4.31 -8.40 22.54
C GLU A 72 5.59 -8.39 21.69
N ASP A 73 6.58 -9.19 22.05
CA ASP A 73 7.82 -9.31 21.29
C ASP A 73 7.60 -9.88 19.89
N ILE A 74 6.72 -10.87 19.71
CA ILE A 74 6.40 -11.40 18.37
C ILE A 74 5.64 -10.38 17.54
N VAL A 75 4.72 -9.60 18.14
CA VAL A 75 4.01 -8.53 17.44
C VAL A 75 5.00 -7.48 16.93
N ARG A 76 5.94 -7.06 17.78
CA ARG A 76 6.99 -6.10 17.43
C ARG A 76 7.86 -6.64 16.29
N ALA A 77 8.40 -7.86 16.42
CA ALA A 77 9.25 -8.47 15.41
C ALA A 77 8.54 -8.65 14.06
N ARG A 78 7.22 -8.93 14.09
CA ARG A 78 6.39 -8.97 12.88
C ARG A 78 6.29 -7.60 12.21
N SER A 79 5.96 -6.56 12.98
CA SER A 79 5.83 -5.20 12.47
C SER A 79 7.13 -4.68 11.87
N ASP A 80 8.27 -4.94 12.52
CA ASP A 80 9.60 -4.56 12.02
C ASP A 80 9.92 -5.24 10.68
N ARG A 81 9.61 -6.55 10.56
CA ARG A 81 9.78 -7.30 9.31
C ARG A 81 8.87 -6.76 8.21
N GLU A 82 7.58 -6.55 8.49
CA GLU A 82 6.61 -6.05 7.54
C GLU A 82 6.98 -4.64 7.04
N GLY A 83 7.46 -3.78 7.92
CA GLY A 83 7.96 -2.46 7.55
C GLY A 83 9.11 -2.51 6.53
N LEU A 84 10.09 -3.40 6.73
CA LEU A 84 11.18 -3.58 5.77
C LEU A 84 10.73 -4.23 4.45
N VAL A 85 9.79 -5.18 4.50
CA VAL A 85 9.20 -5.79 3.31
C VAL A 85 8.45 -4.74 2.48
N ALA A 86 7.66 -3.88 3.13
CA ALA A 86 6.98 -2.76 2.48
C ALA A 86 7.98 -1.78 1.86
N GLN A 87 9.03 -1.41 2.60
CA GLN A 87 10.10 -0.55 2.10
C GLN A 87 10.79 -1.15 0.87
N ARG A 88 11.06 -2.47 0.87
CA ARG A 88 11.61 -3.18 -0.29
C ARG A 88 10.65 -3.17 -1.48
N SER A 89 9.36 -3.37 -1.25
CA SER A 89 8.36 -3.36 -2.33
C SER A 89 8.26 -2.00 -3.02
N ASN A 90 8.43 -0.90 -2.28
CA ASN A 90 8.43 0.47 -2.82
C ASN A 90 9.62 0.76 -3.77
N LEU A 91 10.68 -0.05 -3.73
CA LEU A 91 11.78 0.04 -4.69
C LEU A 91 11.45 -0.58 -6.05
N ARG A 92 10.35 -1.28 -6.18
CA ARG A 92 9.87 -1.84 -7.44
C ARG A 92 8.73 -0.97 -7.97
N LEU A 93 9.00 -0.19 -8.98
CA LEU A 93 7.98 0.58 -9.68
C LEU A 93 7.15 -0.35 -10.55
N ILE A 94 5.84 -0.30 -10.37
CA ILE A 94 4.86 -1.08 -11.13
C ILE A 94 3.99 -0.07 -11.87
N ALA A 95 3.76 -0.31 -13.18
CA ALA A 95 2.85 0.51 -13.96
C ALA A 95 1.43 0.42 -13.35
N PRO A 96 0.80 1.55 -13.02
CA PRO A 96 -0.54 1.56 -12.41
C PRO A 96 -1.65 1.21 -13.41
N VAL A 97 -1.37 1.30 -14.70
CA VAL A 97 -2.30 1.03 -15.80
C VAL A 97 -1.57 0.35 -16.96
N ASP A 98 -2.32 -0.37 -17.77
CA ASP A 98 -1.85 -0.83 -19.08
C ASP A 98 -1.74 0.37 -20.02
N GLY A 99 -0.61 0.53 -20.69
CA GLY A 99 -0.39 1.68 -21.54
C GLY A 99 0.86 1.61 -22.38
N VAL A 100 1.15 2.72 -23.05
CA VAL A 100 2.35 2.90 -23.87
C VAL A 100 3.33 3.80 -23.14
N VAL A 101 4.60 3.40 -23.09
CA VAL A 101 5.66 4.25 -22.56
C VAL A 101 5.90 5.41 -23.52
N ALA A 102 5.62 6.61 -23.06
CA ALA A 102 5.81 7.83 -23.84
C ALA A 102 7.24 8.39 -23.67
N VAL A 103 7.71 8.42 -22.44
CA VAL A 103 9.03 8.94 -22.08
C VAL A 103 9.72 8.03 -21.08
N ARG A 104 11.00 7.89 -21.19
CA ARG A 104 11.87 7.26 -20.19
C ARG A 104 12.85 8.31 -19.67
N ASP A 105 12.62 8.77 -18.44
CA ASP A 105 13.38 9.85 -17.82
C ASP A 105 14.65 9.39 -17.11
N ALA A 106 14.76 8.09 -16.84
CA ALA A 106 15.92 7.52 -16.17
C ALA A 106 16.47 6.30 -16.90
N ASP A 107 17.80 6.26 -17.04
CA ASP A 107 18.52 5.13 -17.62
C ASP A 107 18.91 4.09 -16.56
N PRO A 108 19.09 2.81 -16.96
CA PRO A 108 19.64 1.80 -16.08
C PRO A 108 20.99 2.23 -15.51
N GLY A 109 21.15 2.12 -14.19
CA GLY A 109 22.33 2.56 -13.46
C GLY A 109 22.25 3.99 -12.91
N THR A 110 21.24 4.78 -13.28
CA THR A 110 21.02 6.10 -12.71
C THR A 110 20.48 6.00 -11.29
N THR A 111 21.04 6.80 -10.38
CA THR A 111 20.47 6.96 -9.03
C THR A 111 19.31 7.94 -9.10
N ILE A 112 18.13 7.49 -8.67
CA ILE A 112 16.91 8.29 -8.61
C ILE A 112 16.57 8.65 -7.16
N VAL A 113 15.96 9.79 -6.97
CA VAL A 113 15.46 10.24 -5.65
C VAL A 113 13.94 10.14 -5.59
N ALA A 114 13.40 10.10 -4.38
CA ALA A 114 11.94 10.05 -4.18
C ALA A 114 11.25 11.25 -4.85
N GLY A 115 10.20 10.99 -5.62
CA GLY A 115 9.47 12.01 -6.37
C GLY A 115 10.00 12.28 -7.80
N GLN A 116 11.12 11.71 -8.18
CA GLN A 116 11.65 11.84 -9.54
C GLN A 116 10.88 10.91 -10.50
N ALA A 117 10.47 11.45 -11.66
CA ALA A 117 9.89 10.64 -12.73
C ALA A 117 10.94 9.68 -13.31
N VAL A 118 10.51 8.48 -13.61
CA VAL A 118 11.36 7.42 -14.20
C VAL A 118 10.84 7.04 -15.58
N VAL A 119 9.53 6.89 -15.68
CA VAL A 119 8.82 6.51 -16.92
C VAL A 119 7.49 7.23 -16.94
N GLU A 120 7.13 7.76 -18.09
CA GLU A 120 5.80 8.29 -18.35
C GLU A 120 5.00 7.27 -19.18
N VAL A 121 3.85 6.86 -18.65
CA VAL A 121 2.95 5.89 -19.28
C VAL A 121 1.66 6.59 -19.66
N ILE A 122 1.28 6.48 -20.93
CA ILE A 122 0.00 6.98 -21.45
C ILE A 122 -0.96 5.81 -21.57
N ASP A 123 -2.14 5.93 -20.95
CA ASP A 123 -3.27 5.03 -21.20
C ASP A 123 -4.00 5.45 -22.49
N PRO A 124 -3.89 4.68 -23.59
CA PRO A 124 -4.56 5.04 -24.84
C PRO A 124 -6.09 5.04 -24.73
N LYS A 125 -6.65 4.37 -23.72
CA LYS A 125 -8.11 4.29 -23.53
C LYS A 125 -8.68 5.54 -22.88
N SER A 126 -7.87 6.34 -22.21
CA SER A 126 -8.29 7.52 -21.44
C SER A 126 -8.02 8.84 -22.15
N LEU A 127 -7.72 8.84 -23.45
CA LEU A 127 -7.37 10.04 -24.20
C LEU A 127 -8.56 10.96 -24.40
N TRP A 128 -8.33 12.25 -24.22
CA TRP A 128 -9.24 13.33 -24.55
C TRP A 128 -8.50 14.49 -25.20
N ILE A 129 -9.23 15.38 -25.85
CA ILE A 129 -8.72 16.62 -26.44
C ILE A 129 -9.13 17.77 -25.53
N ASN A 130 -8.18 18.57 -25.10
CA ASN A 130 -8.44 19.83 -24.42
C ASN A 130 -8.71 20.91 -25.49
N VAL A 131 -9.90 21.48 -25.42
CA VAL A 131 -10.32 22.58 -26.32
C VAL A 131 -10.58 23.79 -25.47
N ARG A 132 -10.05 24.95 -25.90
CA ARG A 132 -10.27 26.23 -25.25
C ARG A 132 -11.27 27.03 -26.07
N PHE A 133 -12.24 27.59 -25.39
CA PHE A 133 -13.27 28.47 -25.98
C PHE A 133 -13.19 29.83 -25.30
N ASP A 134 -13.25 30.88 -26.08
CA ASP A 134 -13.49 32.22 -25.53
C ASP A 134 -14.88 32.30 -24.86
N GLN A 135 -15.06 33.24 -23.97
CA GLN A 135 -16.27 33.37 -23.14
C GLN A 135 -17.55 33.54 -23.97
N ILE A 136 -17.44 34.18 -25.15
CA ILE A 136 -18.60 34.40 -26.04
C ILE A 136 -18.96 33.08 -26.72
N SER A 137 -17.96 32.35 -27.24
CA SER A 137 -18.15 31.06 -27.91
C SER A 137 -18.50 29.90 -26.93
N ALA A 138 -18.22 30.07 -25.65
CA ALA A 138 -18.58 29.11 -24.61
C ALA A 138 -20.07 29.15 -24.20
N SER A 139 -20.82 30.13 -24.71
CA SER A 139 -22.26 30.22 -24.42
C SER A 139 -23.01 29.00 -24.95
N GLY A 140 -23.68 28.25 -24.04
CA GLY A 140 -24.38 27.02 -24.37
C GLY A 140 -23.49 25.79 -24.45
N LEU A 141 -22.18 25.89 -24.18
CA LEU A 141 -21.27 24.72 -24.11
C LEU A 141 -21.62 23.85 -22.92
N ALA A 142 -21.97 22.58 -23.17
CA ALA A 142 -22.37 21.65 -22.14
C ALA A 142 -21.80 20.24 -22.43
N ALA A 143 -21.70 19.43 -21.38
CA ALA A 143 -21.36 18.02 -21.52
C ALA A 143 -22.41 17.29 -22.37
N GLY A 144 -21.95 16.34 -23.20
CA GLY A 144 -22.80 15.56 -24.09
C GLY A 144 -22.99 16.16 -25.50
N LEU A 145 -22.63 17.42 -25.74
CA LEU A 145 -22.71 18.01 -27.07
C LEU A 145 -21.82 17.25 -28.07
N PRO A 146 -22.30 17.02 -29.31
CA PRO A 146 -21.49 16.39 -30.36
C PRO A 146 -20.33 17.31 -30.78
N ALA A 147 -19.19 16.69 -31.04
CA ALA A 147 -18.00 17.36 -31.51
C ALA A 147 -17.45 16.71 -32.78
N ARG A 148 -17.03 17.53 -33.72
CA ARG A 148 -16.35 17.08 -34.94
C ARG A 148 -14.85 17.36 -34.78
N ILE A 149 -14.06 16.28 -34.83
CA ILE A 149 -12.62 16.32 -34.62
C ILE A 149 -11.95 16.10 -35.99
N VAL A 150 -11.09 17.01 -36.39
CA VAL A 150 -10.34 16.91 -37.66
C VAL A 150 -8.85 16.72 -37.33
N LEU A 151 -8.33 15.55 -37.68
CA LEU A 151 -6.93 15.22 -37.48
C LEU A 151 -6.08 15.67 -38.64
N ARG A 152 -5.32 16.75 -38.46
CA ARG A 152 -4.40 17.29 -39.49
C ARG A 152 -3.30 16.30 -39.86
N SER A 153 -2.80 15.55 -38.90
CA SER A 153 -1.77 14.52 -39.09
C SER A 153 -2.20 13.35 -40.00
N ARG A 154 -3.50 13.19 -40.23
CA ARG A 154 -4.09 12.13 -41.05
C ARG A 154 -4.86 12.66 -42.27
N GLY A 155 -4.28 13.62 -42.95
CA GLY A 155 -4.88 14.16 -44.18
C GLY A 155 -6.27 14.77 -44.01
N GLY A 156 -6.62 15.26 -42.84
CA GLY A 156 -7.92 15.85 -42.59
C GLY A 156 -9.03 14.87 -42.24
N GLN A 157 -8.69 13.64 -41.81
CA GLN A 157 -9.67 12.68 -41.36
C GLN A 157 -10.59 13.27 -40.30
N THR A 158 -11.89 13.17 -40.52
CA THR A 158 -12.91 13.64 -39.58
C THR A 158 -13.41 12.49 -38.72
N LEU A 159 -13.36 12.70 -37.41
CA LEU A 159 -13.86 11.78 -36.39
C LEU A 159 -15.02 12.44 -35.64
N GLN A 160 -15.91 11.60 -35.13
CA GLN A 160 -16.97 12.03 -34.23
C GLN A 160 -16.52 11.90 -32.78
N GLY A 161 -16.99 12.82 -31.95
CA GLY A 161 -16.75 12.82 -30.53
C GLY A 161 -17.82 13.61 -29.81
N ARG A 162 -17.65 13.74 -28.53
CA ARG A 162 -18.56 14.53 -27.68
C ARG A 162 -17.82 15.26 -26.59
N VAL A 163 -18.40 16.34 -26.12
CA VAL A 163 -17.92 17.08 -24.96
C VAL A 163 -18.11 16.19 -23.73
N LEU A 164 -17.00 15.77 -23.13
CA LEU A 164 -17.00 14.94 -21.91
C LEU A 164 -17.33 15.80 -20.70
N ARG A 165 -16.67 16.94 -20.58
CA ARG A 165 -16.79 17.87 -19.46
C ARG A 165 -16.38 19.26 -19.87
N VAL A 166 -17.05 20.27 -19.32
CA VAL A 166 -16.64 21.66 -19.33
C VAL A 166 -16.08 21.99 -17.95
N GLU A 167 -14.90 22.56 -17.90
CA GLU A 167 -14.30 22.97 -16.62
C GLU A 167 -15.06 24.18 -16.06
N PRO A 168 -15.43 24.15 -14.77
CA PRO A 168 -16.27 25.19 -14.18
C PRO A 168 -15.53 26.50 -13.93
N LYS A 169 -14.19 26.50 -14.06
CA LYS A 169 -13.33 27.67 -13.87
C LYS A 169 -12.71 28.05 -15.19
N ALA A 170 -12.93 29.31 -15.61
CA ALA A 170 -12.22 29.91 -16.72
C ALA A 170 -10.78 30.31 -16.30
N ASP A 171 -9.88 30.38 -17.26
CA ASP A 171 -8.53 30.90 -17.04
C ASP A 171 -8.63 32.37 -16.64
N ALA A 172 -7.93 32.77 -15.57
CA ALA A 172 -8.02 34.14 -15.04
C ALA A 172 -7.33 35.20 -15.91
N ILE A 173 -6.48 34.78 -16.83
CA ILE A 173 -5.69 35.70 -17.71
C ILE A 173 -6.29 35.76 -19.12
N THR A 174 -6.63 34.59 -19.68
CA THR A 174 -7.15 34.49 -21.05
C THR A 174 -8.67 34.52 -21.12
N GLU A 175 -9.37 34.41 -19.98
CA GLU A 175 -10.83 34.32 -19.85
C GLU A 175 -11.44 33.18 -20.69
N GLU A 176 -10.62 32.17 -21.04
CA GLU A 176 -11.02 31.02 -21.81
C GLU A 176 -11.61 29.90 -20.90
N THR A 177 -12.67 29.30 -21.41
CA THR A 177 -13.26 28.09 -20.78
C THR A 177 -12.67 26.84 -21.42
N LEU A 178 -12.17 25.92 -20.61
CA LEU A 178 -11.62 24.65 -21.05
C LEU A 178 -12.70 23.55 -21.11
N ALA A 179 -12.82 22.91 -22.27
CA ALA A 179 -13.65 21.72 -22.42
C ALA A 179 -12.79 20.51 -22.78
N LYS A 180 -13.15 19.36 -22.24
CA LYS A 180 -12.58 18.05 -22.59
C LYS A 180 -13.50 17.34 -23.57
N VAL A 181 -12.97 16.97 -24.74
CA VAL A 181 -13.68 16.27 -25.79
C VAL A 181 -13.13 14.86 -25.93
N THR A 182 -13.99 13.86 -25.91
CA THR A 182 -13.63 12.47 -26.13
C THR A 182 -14.01 12.03 -27.54
N PHE A 183 -13.34 10.99 -28.03
CA PHE A 183 -13.69 10.33 -29.28
C PHE A 183 -14.82 9.32 -29.07
N ASP A 184 -15.78 9.25 -29.98
CA ASP A 184 -16.76 8.17 -30.02
C ASP A 184 -16.13 6.87 -30.50
N ASN A 185 -15.26 6.95 -31.53
CA ASN A 185 -14.41 5.87 -31.99
C ASN A 185 -12.97 6.36 -32.05
N LYS A 186 -12.10 5.74 -31.28
CA LYS A 186 -10.68 6.11 -31.26
C LYS A 186 -10.00 5.72 -32.55
N PRO A 187 -9.13 6.58 -33.10
CA PRO A 187 -8.31 6.21 -34.24
C PRO A 187 -7.21 5.24 -33.83
N GLU A 188 -7.03 4.16 -34.56
CA GLU A 188 -5.89 3.26 -34.44
C GLU A 188 -4.96 3.40 -35.65
N PRO A 189 -3.63 3.31 -35.46
CA PRO A 189 -2.88 3.50 -34.22
C PRO A 189 -2.88 4.95 -33.77
N LEU A 190 -2.66 5.18 -32.48
CA LEU A 190 -2.47 6.52 -31.92
C LEU A 190 -1.12 7.07 -32.29
#